data_b924260e58f7d73aa6f8e51301176a8f
#
_entry.id   b924260e58f7d73aa6f8e51301176a8f
#
_cell.length_a   1.000
_cell.length_b   1.000
_cell.length_c   1.000
_cell.angle_alpha   90.00
_cell.angle_beta   90.00
_cell.angle_gamma   90.00
#
_symmetry.space_group_name_H-M   'P 1'
#
loop_
_entity.id
_entity.type
_entity.pdbx_description
1 polymer ?
#
loop_
_entity_poly.entity_id
_entity_poly.type
_entity_poly.pdbx_seq_one_letter_code
_entity_poly.pdbx_strand_id
1 'polypeptide(L)'
;MTPNAKCLIVQPIHQIGIEVLRRAGISPILCPDPSPETVLRMISGCFAVITRDAGLNAEAMAASGSLRVIAVHGTGHDTVDKRAAMAAGAIICTTPGANARSVAELALGLSLALARRIPAADRAVRDNAAGYRERECFTELKGKTALIVGWGHIGRLVGAMFSSGLGMKILAFSPRVADIRGAEKIHDLRSGLAQAHLVSLHTPLQPKTDRMIDAEAFAAMRPGTLLVNTARAGLIDEAALAHALEHGVVAGAGLDLFSPDAPTGPLGRNPRVILTPHLGGTTEEALARTAEAAAKNVISVLNGTEPDTALSIKEYL
;
A
#
# COMPACT_ATOMS: atom_id res chain seq x y z
N MET A 1 24.51 -23.92 11.08
CA MET A 1 24.50 -22.46 10.81
C MET A 1 25.67 -22.13 9.90
N THR A 2 25.45 -21.51 8.75
CA THR A 2 26.52 -21.02 7.88
C THR A 2 27.20 -19.84 8.61
N PRO A 3 28.46 -19.95 9.03
CA PRO A 3 29.11 -18.85 9.73
C PRO A 3 29.21 -17.66 8.80
N ASN A 4 28.78 -16.47 9.26
CA ASN A 4 28.82 -15.20 8.55
C ASN A 4 27.87 -15.03 7.35
N ALA A 5 26.63 -15.52 7.42
CA ALA A 5 25.63 -15.20 6.41
C ALA A 5 25.41 -13.67 6.32
N LYS A 6 25.50 -13.13 5.10
CA LYS A 6 25.31 -11.69 4.82
C LYS A 6 23.88 -11.42 4.39
N CYS A 7 23.28 -10.36 4.93
CA CYS A 7 21.96 -9.86 4.51
C CYS A 7 22.10 -8.43 4.00
N LEU A 8 21.85 -8.20 2.71
CA LEU A 8 21.81 -6.86 2.15
C LEU A 8 20.47 -6.18 2.50
N ILE A 9 20.53 -4.99 3.06
CA ILE A 9 19.41 -4.13 3.36
C ILE A 9 19.39 -3.00 2.33
N VAL A 10 18.52 -3.10 1.33
CA VAL A 10 18.50 -2.21 0.15
C VAL A 10 18.07 -0.79 0.50
N GLN A 11 17.12 -0.66 1.42
CA GLN A 11 16.61 0.64 1.88
C GLN A 11 16.57 0.63 3.41
N PRO A 12 16.69 1.79 4.06
CA PRO A 12 16.66 1.85 5.52
C PRO A 12 15.44 1.17 6.13
N ILE A 13 15.67 0.37 7.16
CA ILE A 13 14.65 -0.27 7.99
C ILE A 13 14.84 0.13 9.45
N HIS A 14 13.81 -0.09 10.27
CA HIS A 14 13.90 0.17 11.70
C HIS A 14 15.03 -0.65 12.36
N GLN A 15 15.74 -0.02 13.31
CA GLN A 15 16.93 -0.57 13.97
C GLN A 15 16.71 -1.96 14.60
N ILE A 16 15.50 -2.25 15.09
CA ILE A 16 15.17 -3.55 15.67
C ILE A 16 15.40 -4.71 14.70
N GLY A 17 15.11 -4.55 13.39
CA GLY A 17 15.36 -5.58 12.38
C GLY A 17 16.86 -5.87 12.24
N ILE A 18 17.69 -4.84 12.27
CA ILE A 18 19.16 -4.95 12.21
C ILE A 18 19.68 -5.70 13.45
N GLU A 19 19.16 -5.38 14.63
CA GLU A 19 19.54 -6.06 15.87
C GLU A 19 19.12 -7.52 15.91
N VAL A 20 17.91 -7.84 15.41
CA VAL A 20 17.42 -9.21 15.31
C VAL A 20 18.32 -10.05 14.39
N LEU A 21 18.75 -9.52 13.24
CA LEU A 21 19.69 -10.19 12.34
C LEU A 21 21.05 -10.42 13.04
N ARG A 22 21.61 -9.40 13.69
CA ARG A 22 22.91 -9.52 14.39
C ARG A 22 22.88 -10.55 15.50
N ARG A 23 21.82 -10.58 16.32
CA ARG A 23 21.64 -11.59 17.39
C ARG A 23 21.58 -13.02 16.84
N ALA A 24 21.11 -13.19 15.60
CA ALA A 24 21.09 -14.50 14.91
C ALA A 24 22.41 -14.82 14.20
N GLY A 25 23.47 -14.01 14.34
CA GLY A 25 24.78 -14.21 13.71
C GLY A 25 24.79 -13.85 12.21
N ILE A 26 23.82 -13.09 11.75
CA ILE A 26 23.74 -12.59 10.37
C ILE A 26 24.37 -11.19 10.31
N SER A 27 25.24 -10.96 9.32
CA SER A 27 25.87 -9.66 9.09
C SER A 27 25.00 -8.78 8.20
N PRO A 28 24.32 -7.73 8.72
CA PRO A 28 23.56 -6.80 7.92
C PRO A 28 24.49 -5.87 7.16
N ILE A 29 24.30 -5.74 5.85
CA ILE A 29 25.00 -4.82 4.97
C ILE A 29 24.01 -3.75 4.56
N LEU A 30 24.24 -2.50 4.95
CA LEU A 30 23.37 -1.39 4.59
C LEU A 30 23.77 -0.82 3.24
N CYS A 31 22.83 -0.75 2.31
CA CYS A 31 23.01 -0.09 1.04
C CYS A 31 22.99 1.44 1.24
N PRO A 32 23.97 2.19 0.74
CA PRO A 32 24.00 3.65 0.91
C PRO A 32 22.88 4.34 0.11
N ASP A 33 22.47 3.74 -1.00
CA ASP A 33 21.34 4.16 -1.82
C ASP A 33 20.71 2.94 -2.52
N PRO A 34 19.42 2.99 -2.89
CA PRO A 34 18.71 1.86 -3.49
C PRO A 34 18.86 1.78 -5.01
N SER A 35 19.82 2.48 -5.63
CA SER A 35 20.03 2.41 -7.08
C SER A 35 20.39 1.00 -7.53
N PRO A 36 19.92 0.56 -8.71
CA PRO A 36 20.25 -0.75 -9.24
C PRO A 36 21.75 -1.03 -9.29
N GLU A 37 22.55 -0.03 -9.64
CA GLU A 37 24.02 -0.11 -9.75
C GLU A 37 24.67 -0.35 -8.38
N THR A 38 24.18 0.33 -7.33
CA THR A 38 24.71 0.15 -5.98
C THR A 38 24.30 -1.21 -5.41
N VAL A 39 23.04 -1.62 -5.60
CA VAL A 39 22.58 -2.95 -5.19
C VAL A 39 23.39 -4.04 -5.89
N LEU A 40 23.63 -3.93 -7.21
CA LEU A 40 24.41 -4.88 -7.99
C LEU A 40 25.85 -5.05 -7.45
N ARG A 41 26.51 -3.96 -7.07
CA ARG A 41 27.87 -4.01 -6.50
C ARG A 41 27.91 -4.67 -5.12
N MET A 42 26.87 -4.48 -4.31
CA MET A 42 26.88 -4.87 -2.89
C MET A 42 26.30 -6.27 -2.63
N ILE A 43 25.54 -6.84 -3.55
CA ILE A 43 24.81 -8.08 -3.34
C ILE A 43 25.67 -9.34 -3.39
N SER A 44 26.89 -9.27 -3.93
CA SER A 44 27.77 -10.43 -4.10
C SER A 44 28.01 -11.17 -2.78
N GLY A 45 27.75 -12.47 -2.77
CA GLY A 45 27.90 -13.33 -1.60
C GLY A 45 26.86 -13.09 -0.50
N CYS A 46 25.79 -12.33 -0.78
CA CYS A 46 24.68 -12.17 0.18
C CYS A 46 23.74 -13.38 0.11
N PHE A 47 23.48 -13.98 1.26
CA PHE A 47 22.49 -15.05 1.44
C PHE A 47 21.06 -14.53 1.38
N ALA A 48 20.85 -13.32 1.89
CA ALA A 48 19.54 -12.70 2.04
C ALA A 48 19.52 -11.26 1.56
N VAL A 49 18.35 -10.81 1.17
CA VAL A 49 18.05 -9.39 0.88
C VAL A 49 16.81 -8.99 1.65
N ILE A 50 16.83 -7.82 2.31
CA ILE A 50 15.64 -7.12 2.77
C ILE A 50 15.46 -5.90 1.88
N THR A 51 14.31 -5.81 1.22
CA THR A 51 13.96 -4.71 0.32
C THR A 51 12.59 -4.12 0.67
N ARG A 52 12.35 -2.88 0.24
CA ARG A 52 11.05 -2.19 0.33
C ARG A 52 10.54 -1.94 -1.10
N ASP A 53 10.27 -0.67 -1.39
CA ASP A 53 9.71 -0.24 -2.68
C ASP A 53 10.69 -0.38 -3.86
N ALA A 54 11.99 -0.36 -3.60
CA ALA A 54 13.02 -0.55 -4.64
C ALA A 54 12.97 -1.94 -5.28
N GLY A 55 12.48 -2.95 -4.54
CA GLY A 55 12.42 -4.31 -5.06
C GLY A 55 13.80 -4.98 -5.23
N LEU A 56 13.87 -5.92 -6.16
CA LEU A 56 15.12 -6.57 -6.58
C LEU A 56 14.95 -7.10 -8.01
N ASN A 57 15.85 -6.73 -8.91
CA ASN A 57 15.82 -7.13 -10.32
C ASN A 57 16.61 -8.44 -10.58
N ALA A 58 16.45 -8.98 -11.78
CA ALA A 58 17.08 -10.24 -12.21
C ALA A 58 18.62 -10.17 -12.18
N GLU A 59 19.20 -9.04 -12.61
CA GLU A 59 20.64 -8.85 -12.69
C GLU A 59 21.29 -8.91 -11.30
N ALA A 60 20.71 -8.19 -10.32
CA ALA A 60 21.17 -8.23 -8.95
C ALA A 60 21.04 -9.64 -8.33
N MET A 61 19.94 -10.36 -8.60
CA MET A 61 19.76 -11.72 -8.09
C MET A 61 20.83 -12.67 -8.64
N ALA A 62 21.13 -12.58 -9.95
CA ALA A 62 22.16 -13.38 -10.58
C ALA A 62 23.57 -13.09 -10.02
N ALA A 63 23.87 -11.84 -9.72
CA ALA A 63 25.17 -11.41 -9.18
C ALA A 63 25.42 -11.86 -7.75
N SER A 64 24.39 -12.21 -6.97
CA SER A 64 24.54 -12.69 -5.59
C SER A 64 25.30 -14.02 -5.51
N GLY A 65 25.02 -14.97 -6.39
CA GLY A 65 25.59 -16.34 -6.39
C GLY A 65 25.18 -17.22 -5.21
N SER A 66 24.57 -16.68 -4.15
CA SER A 66 24.23 -17.40 -2.92
C SER A 66 22.86 -17.04 -2.34
N LEU A 67 22.06 -16.27 -3.06
CA LEU A 67 20.76 -15.76 -2.58
C LEU A 67 19.78 -16.92 -2.30
N ARG A 68 19.17 -16.91 -1.12
CA ARG A 68 18.19 -17.89 -0.68
C ARG A 68 16.87 -17.26 -0.28
N VAL A 69 16.89 -16.01 0.15
CA VAL A 69 15.67 -15.34 0.62
C VAL A 69 15.68 -13.85 0.25
N ILE A 70 14.52 -13.39 -0.20
CA ILE A 70 14.19 -11.98 -0.41
C ILE A 70 13.02 -11.67 0.53
N ALA A 71 13.31 -10.96 1.63
CA ALA A 71 12.30 -10.53 2.58
C ALA A 71 11.82 -9.12 2.22
N VAL A 72 10.57 -9.00 1.83
CA VAL A 72 9.95 -7.71 1.53
C VAL A 72 9.50 -7.08 2.85
N HIS A 73 9.99 -5.88 3.14
CA HIS A 73 9.58 -5.07 4.28
C HIS A 73 8.21 -4.41 3.99
N GLY A 74 7.16 -5.22 4.06
CA GLY A 74 5.79 -4.87 3.69
C GLY A 74 5.06 -6.04 3.05
N THR A 75 3.91 -5.77 2.43
CA THR A 75 3.11 -6.77 1.72
C THR A 75 3.22 -6.65 0.20
N GLY A 76 3.62 -5.49 -0.31
CA GLY A 76 3.76 -5.23 -1.74
C GLY A 76 5.09 -5.76 -2.27
N HIS A 77 5.01 -6.67 -3.22
CA HIS A 77 6.16 -7.34 -3.83
C HIS A 77 6.22 -7.17 -5.34
N ASP A 78 5.56 -6.12 -5.86
CA ASP A 78 5.37 -5.89 -7.28
C ASP A 78 6.73 -5.65 -8.00
N THR A 79 7.64 -4.97 -7.30
CA THR A 79 8.98 -4.59 -7.78
C THR A 79 10.06 -5.70 -7.63
N VAL A 80 9.70 -6.88 -7.09
CA VAL A 80 10.60 -8.03 -7.04
C VAL A 80 10.38 -8.90 -8.26
N ASP A 81 11.44 -9.21 -9.02
CA ASP A 81 11.37 -10.11 -10.18
C ASP A 81 11.18 -11.57 -9.72
N LYS A 82 9.96 -12.06 -9.84
CA LYS A 82 9.55 -13.38 -9.36
C LYS A 82 10.13 -14.53 -10.20
N ARG A 83 10.30 -14.30 -11.52
CA ARG A 83 10.92 -15.31 -12.41
C ARG A 83 12.40 -15.49 -12.09
N ALA A 84 13.11 -14.38 -11.88
CA ALA A 84 14.51 -14.42 -11.48
C ALA A 84 14.69 -15.04 -10.10
N ALA A 85 13.83 -14.72 -9.12
CA ALA A 85 13.87 -15.31 -7.80
C ALA A 85 13.67 -16.84 -7.85
N MET A 86 12.72 -17.32 -8.65
CA MET A 86 12.50 -18.75 -8.87
C MET A 86 13.71 -19.41 -9.54
N ALA A 87 14.29 -18.79 -10.56
CA ALA A 87 15.49 -19.31 -11.23
C ALA A 87 16.70 -19.36 -10.30
N ALA A 88 16.83 -18.42 -9.37
CA ALA A 88 17.87 -18.41 -8.34
C ALA A 88 17.59 -19.38 -7.18
N GLY A 89 16.41 -20.01 -7.12
CA GLY A 89 15.98 -20.83 -5.98
C GLY A 89 15.78 -20.02 -4.70
N ALA A 90 15.49 -18.73 -4.82
CA ALA A 90 15.28 -17.83 -3.68
C ALA A 90 13.80 -17.75 -3.30
N ILE A 91 13.54 -17.86 -2.00
CA ILE A 91 12.20 -17.71 -1.41
C ILE A 91 11.89 -16.21 -1.28
N ILE A 92 10.72 -15.77 -1.76
CA ILE A 92 10.22 -14.41 -1.50
C ILE A 92 9.27 -14.48 -0.31
N CYS A 93 9.54 -13.71 0.73
CA CYS A 93 8.67 -13.57 1.90
C CYS A 93 8.15 -12.14 2.02
N THR A 94 6.94 -11.99 2.52
CA THR A 94 6.35 -10.68 2.85
C THR A 94 6.11 -10.56 4.36
N THR A 95 5.56 -9.42 4.81
CA THR A 95 5.21 -9.22 6.23
C THR A 95 3.72 -8.87 6.37
N PRO A 96 2.81 -9.81 6.07
CA PRO A 96 1.38 -9.55 6.06
C PRO A 96 0.88 -9.11 7.42
N GLY A 97 0.08 -8.05 7.44
CA GLY A 97 -0.53 -7.50 8.64
C GLY A 97 0.37 -6.59 9.49
N ALA A 98 1.70 -6.61 9.31
CA ALA A 98 2.63 -5.87 10.18
C ALA A 98 2.38 -4.34 10.18
N ASN A 99 2.00 -3.78 9.04
CA ASN A 99 1.67 -2.36 8.87
C ASN A 99 0.16 -2.08 8.72
N ALA A 100 -0.69 -3.10 8.81
CA ALA A 100 -2.10 -2.97 8.45
C ALA A 100 -2.84 -1.90 9.28
N ARG A 101 -2.53 -1.78 10.57
CA ARG A 101 -3.11 -0.77 11.44
C ARG A 101 -2.73 0.65 11.00
N SER A 102 -1.47 0.90 10.72
CA SER A 102 -0.97 2.19 10.25
C SER A 102 -1.63 2.62 8.94
N VAL A 103 -1.71 1.71 7.95
CA VAL A 103 -2.39 1.98 6.66
C VAL A 103 -3.87 2.29 6.87
N ALA A 104 -4.55 1.56 7.77
CA ALA A 104 -5.97 1.79 8.07
C ALA A 104 -6.19 3.16 8.72
N GLU A 105 -5.31 3.59 9.61
CA GLU A 105 -5.37 4.93 10.23
C GLU A 105 -5.13 6.04 9.21
N LEU A 106 -4.20 5.87 8.27
CA LEU A 106 -4.02 6.83 7.18
C LEU A 106 -5.27 6.90 6.28
N ALA A 107 -5.88 5.77 5.93
CA ALA A 107 -7.10 5.74 5.14
C ALA A 107 -8.26 6.47 5.84
N LEU A 108 -8.41 6.30 7.16
CA LEU A 108 -9.36 7.05 7.98
C LEU A 108 -9.04 8.54 7.98
N GLY A 109 -7.78 8.91 8.20
CA GLY A 109 -7.30 10.30 8.20
C GLY A 109 -7.57 11.01 6.87
N LEU A 110 -7.24 10.37 5.74
CA LEU A 110 -7.53 10.89 4.41
C LEU A 110 -9.04 11.05 4.17
N SER A 111 -9.85 10.08 4.60
CA SER A 111 -11.31 10.15 4.46
C SER A 111 -11.91 11.35 5.21
N LEU A 112 -11.48 11.61 6.44
CA LEU A 112 -11.90 12.77 7.23
C LEU A 112 -11.36 14.08 6.66
N ALA A 113 -10.09 14.09 6.21
CA ALA A 113 -9.47 15.25 5.59
C ALA A 113 -10.19 15.67 4.31
N LEU A 114 -10.63 14.71 3.49
CA LEU A 114 -11.44 14.94 2.29
C LEU A 114 -12.84 15.44 2.64
N ALA A 115 -13.55 14.73 3.54
CA ALA A 115 -14.91 15.06 3.93
C ALA A 115 -15.02 16.48 4.50
N ARG A 116 -13.99 16.95 5.21
CA ARG A 116 -13.93 18.26 5.86
C ARG A 116 -13.00 19.24 5.15
N ARG A 117 -12.42 18.87 3.99
CA ARG A 117 -11.50 19.70 3.18
C ARG A 117 -10.36 20.33 4.01
N ILE A 118 -9.81 19.58 4.98
CA ILE A 118 -8.87 20.11 5.98
C ILE A 118 -7.66 20.80 5.36
N PRO A 119 -6.93 20.22 4.36
CA PRO A 119 -5.76 20.90 3.79
C PRO A 119 -6.11 22.19 3.02
N ALA A 120 -7.28 22.24 2.37
CA ALA A 120 -7.74 23.43 1.67
C ALA A 120 -8.19 24.52 2.64
N ALA A 121 -8.85 24.14 3.75
CA ALA A 121 -9.25 25.04 4.81
C ALA A 121 -8.03 25.67 5.51
N ASP A 122 -6.99 24.89 5.82
CA ASP A 122 -5.74 25.41 6.41
C ASP A 122 -5.07 26.44 5.48
N ARG A 123 -4.97 26.13 4.16
CA ARG A 123 -4.44 27.09 3.18
C ARG A 123 -5.27 28.36 3.11
N ALA A 124 -6.59 28.23 3.05
CA ALA A 124 -7.48 29.40 2.98
C ALA A 124 -7.30 30.35 4.17
N VAL A 125 -7.08 29.82 5.38
CA VAL A 125 -6.78 30.63 6.57
C VAL A 125 -5.43 31.33 6.43
N ARG A 126 -4.38 30.63 6.01
CA ARG A 126 -3.04 31.21 5.81
C ARG A 126 -2.99 32.26 4.73
N ASP A 127 -3.80 32.08 3.66
CA ASP A 127 -3.91 32.99 2.52
C ASP A 127 -4.92 34.14 2.78
N ASN A 128 -5.50 34.22 3.99
CA ASN A 128 -6.54 35.21 4.34
C ASN A 128 -7.74 35.19 3.35
N ALA A 129 -8.10 34.04 2.84
CA ALA A 129 -9.19 33.85 1.88
C ALA A 129 -10.56 34.00 2.58
N ALA A 130 -11.12 35.22 2.56
CA ALA A 130 -12.42 35.51 3.16
C ALA A 130 -13.55 34.70 2.52
N GLY A 131 -14.55 34.30 3.32
CA GLY A 131 -15.75 33.61 2.84
C GLY A 131 -15.52 32.16 2.40
N TYR A 132 -14.40 31.54 2.76
CA TYR A 132 -14.14 30.12 2.42
C TYR A 132 -15.22 29.20 2.98
N ARG A 133 -15.59 29.37 4.24
CA ARG A 133 -16.58 28.54 4.93
C ARG A 133 -17.97 28.60 4.29
N GLU A 134 -18.33 29.73 3.76
CA GLU A 134 -19.64 29.98 3.14
C GLU A 134 -19.73 29.46 1.70
N ARG A 135 -18.58 29.35 1.01
CA ARG A 135 -18.52 28.88 -0.39
C ARG A 135 -18.33 27.36 -0.52
N GLU A 136 -17.83 26.70 0.53
CA GLU A 136 -17.47 25.29 0.46
C GLU A 136 -18.51 24.38 1.12
N CYS A 137 -18.68 23.20 0.54
CA CYS A 137 -19.53 22.15 1.11
C CYS A 137 -18.68 21.14 1.90
N PHE A 138 -19.08 20.89 3.13
CA PHE A 138 -18.46 19.91 4.02
C PHE A 138 -19.40 18.75 4.26
N THR A 139 -18.85 17.56 4.48
CA THR A 139 -19.62 16.33 4.59
C THR A 139 -19.43 15.68 5.96
N GLU A 140 -20.52 15.26 6.59
CA GLU A 140 -20.51 14.35 7.73
C GLU A 140 -20.63 12.91 7.21
N LEU A 141 -19.82 11.98 7.75
CA LEU A 141 -19.77 10.59 7.27
C LEU A 141 -20.77 9.65 7.96
N LYS A 142 -21.30 10.03 9.14
CA LYS A 142 -22.28 9.22 9.88
C LYS A 142 -23.51 8.90 9.02
N GLY A 143 -23.93 7.63 9.06
CA GLY A 143 -25.07 7.13 8.29
C GLY A 143 -24.83 6.98 6.78
N LYS A 144 -23.66 7.37 6.28
CA LYS A 144 -23.28 7.18 4.87
C LYS A 144 -22.70 5.78 4.63
N THR A 145 -22.62 5.39 3.37
CA THR A 145 -22.12 4.09 2.94
C THR A 145 -20.66 4.20 2.48
N ALA A 146 -19.78 3.34 3.02
CA ALA A 146 -18.42 3.15 2.52
C ALA A 146 -18.32 1.81 1.79
N LEU A 147 -17.74 1.82 0.58
CA LEU A 147 -17.33 0.62 -0.14
C LEU A 147 -15.85 0.35 0.10
N ILE A 148 -15.55 -0.80 0.68
CA ILE A 148 -14.19 -1.30 0.87
C ILE A 148 -13.87 -2.29 -0.25
N VAL A 149 -12.94 -1.93 -1.12
CA VAL A 149 -12.46 -2.78 -2.21
C VAL A 149 -11.24 -3.55 -1.76
N GLY A 150 -11.41 -4.84 -1.45
CA GLY A 150 -10.43 -5.69 -0.81
C GLY A 150 -10.69 -5.87 0.68
N TRP A 151 -10.98 -7.12 1.12
CA TRP A 151 -11.32 -7.47 2.50
C TRP A 151 -10.23 -8.31 3.16
N GLY A 152 -8.97 -7.86 3.02
CA GLY A 152 -7.78 -8.42 3.67
C GLY A 152 -7.54 -7.82 5.06
N HIS A 153 -6.28 -7.89 5.53
CA HIS A 153 -5.88 -7.32 6.83
C HIS A 153 -6.23 -5.83 6.97
N ILE A 154 -5.94 -5.03 5.94
CA ILE A 154 -6.19 -3.58 5.96
C ILE A 154 -7.68 -3.29 5.81
N GLY A 155 -8.34 -3.85 4.79
CA GLY A 155 -9.75 -3.55 4.49
C GLY A 155 -10.69 -3.87 5.66
N ARG A 156 -10.44 -4.96 6.41
CA ARG A 156 -11.20 -5.30 7.62
C ARG A 156 -11.03 -4.26 8.73
N LEU A 157 -9.80 -3.76 8.94
CA LEU A 157 -9.54 -2.72 9.94
C LEU A 157 -10.19 -1.40 9.55
N VAL A 158 -10.09 -1.01 8.27
CA VAL A 158 -10.76 0.21 7.74
C VAL A 158 -12.27 0.09 7.89
N GLY A 159 -12.86 -1.04 7.50
CA GLY A 159 -14.28 -1.29 7.66
C GLY A 159 -14.75 -1.19 9.11
N ALA A 160 -13.98 -1.77 10.04
CA ALA A 160 -14.26 -1.69 11.47
C ALA A 160 -14.18 -0.25 12.01
N MET A 161 -13.15 0.52 11.61
CA MET A 161 -12.99 1.92 12.01
C MET A 161 -14.12 2.80 11.47
N PHE A 162 -14.51 2.61 10.22
CA PHE A 162 -15.59 3.38 9.61
C PHE A 162 -16.95 3.02 10.22
N SER A 163 -17.20 1.75 10.48
CA SER A 163 -18.46 1.31 11.13
C SER A 163 -18.54 1.78 12.58
N SER A 164 -17.56 1.39 13.40
CA SER A 164 -17.61 1.64 14.85
C SER A 164 -17.28 3.08 15.23
N GLY A 165 -16.32 3.73 14.52
CA GLY A 165 -15.88 5.09 14.83
C GLY A 165 -16.73 6.17 14.17
N LEU A 166 -17.22 5.93 12.95
CA LEU A 166 -17.94 6.93 12.16
C LEU A 166 -19.42 6.60 11.96
N GLY A 167 -19.90 5.42 12.40
CA GLY A 167 -21.29 4.99 12.21
C GLY A 167 -21.69 4.84 10.73
N MET A 168 -20.75 4.45 9.85
CA MET A 168 -21.01 4.21 8.45
C MET A 168 -21.56 2.81 8.19
N LYS A 169 -22.40 2.65 7.16
CA LYS A 169 -22.73 1.34 6.58
C LYS A 169 -21.55 0.88 5.73
N ILE A 170 -21.11 -0.39 5.89
CA ILE A 170 -19.97 -0.94 5.17
C ILE A 170 -20.44 -1.94 4.13
N LEU A 171 -20.06 -1.69 2.88
CA LEU A 171 -20.10 -2.63 1.76
C LEU A 171 -18.68 -3.13 1.52
N ALA A 172 -18.52 -4.41 1.18
CA ALA A 172 -17.20 -4.96 0.87
C ALA A 172 -17.22 -5.76 -0.44
N PHE A 173 -16.37 -5.36 -1.38
CA PHE A 173 -16.10 -6.08 -2.60
C PHE A 173 -14.78 -6.83 -2.48
N SER A 174 -14.83 -8.14 -2.37
CA SER A 174 -13.66 -9.02 -2.31
C SER A 174 -14.02 -10.41 -2.84
N PRO A 175 -13.83 -10.66 -4.14
CA PRO A 175 -14.31 -11.89 -4.78
C PRO A 175 -13.73 -13.16 -4.18
N ARG A 176 -12.48 -13.12 -3.70
CA ARG A 176 -11.78 -14.29 -3.14
C ARG A 176 -12.11 -14.59 -1.68
N VAL A 177 -12.74 -13.66 -0.97
CA VAL A 177 -13.10 -13.85 0.45
C VAL A 177 -14.53 -14.35 0.55
N ALA A 178 -14.71 -15.58 1.05
CA ALA A 178 -16.03 -16.19 1.19
C ALA A 178 -16.85 -15.54 2.32
N ASP A 179 -16.24 -15.39 3.49
CA ASP A 179 -16.90 -14.86 4.70
C ASP A 179 -16.44 -13.41 4.95
N ILE A 180 -17.40 -12.50 4.81
CA ILE A 180 -17.21 -11.07 5.10
C ILE A 180 -17.98 -10.72 6.37
N ARG A 181 -17.28 -10.76 7.51
CA ARG A 181 -17.88 -10.36 8.81
C ARG A 181 -17.75 -8.85 9.00
N GLY A 182 -18.83 -8.22 9.49
CA GLY A 182 -18.86 -6.79 9.79
C GLY A 182 -19.14 -5.87 8.61
N ALA A 183 -19.45 -6.43 7.42
CA ALA A 183 -19.86 -5.69 6.23
C ALA A 183 -20.85 -6.48 5.39
N GLU A 184 -21.60 -5.80 4.54
CA GLU A 184 -22.43 -6.41 3.51
C GLU A 184 -21.56 -6.77 2.31
N LYS A 185 -21.56 -8.04 1.89
CA LYS A 185 -20.79 -8.51 0.73
C LYS A 185 -21.42 -8.03 -0.57
N ILE A 186 -20.61 -7.41 -1.41
CA ILE A 186 -20.99 -7.00 -2.76
C ILE A 186 -20.33 -7.94 -3.77
N HIS A 187 -21.11 -8.48 -4.71
CA HIS A 187 -20.64 -9.40 -5.74
C HIS A 187 -20.27 -8.70 -7.06
N ASP A 188 -20.85 -7.54 -7.31
CA ASP A 188 -20.56 -6.70 -8.46
C ASP A 188 -20.02 -5.34 -8.01
N LEU A 189 -18.83 -4.96 -8.53
CA LEU A 189 -18.17 -3.72 -8.13
C LEU A 189 -19.01 -2.50 -8.47
N ARG A 190 -19.63 -2.46 -9.64
CA ARG A 190 -20.43 -1.32 -10.10
C ARG A 190 -21.65 -1.07 -9.21
N SER A 191 -22.32 -2.14 -8.79
CA SER A 191 -23.43 -2.03 -7.84
C SER A 191 -23.00 -1.48 -6.48
N GLY A 192 -21.78 -1.80 -6.03
CA GLY A 192 -21.19 -1.22 -4.84
C GLY A 192 -20.83 0.26 -5.01
N LEU A 193 -20.22 0.63 -6.14
CA LEU A 193 -19.88 2.01 -6.48
C LEU A 193 -21.11 2.93 -6.52
N ALA A 194 -22.21 2.46 -7.09
CA ALA A 194 -23.47 3.21 -7.18
C ALA A 194 -24.09 3.55 -5.81
N GLN A 195 -23.77 2.79 -4.77
CA GLN A 195 -24.29 2.98 -3.40
C GLN A 195 -23.32 3.77 -2.51
N ALA A 196 -22.04 3.81 -2.87
CA ALA A 196 -20.99 4.33 -2.02
C ALA A 196 -20.93 5.86 -1.97
N HIS A 197 -20.80 6.44 -0.78
CA HIS A 197 -20.44 7.84 -0.55
C HIS A 197 -18.91 7.99 -0.40
N LEU A 198 -18.25 6.91 -0.03
CA LEU A 198 -16.80 6.81 0.10
C LEU A 198 -16.35 5.45 -0.41
N VAL A 199 -15.34 5.44 -1.26
CA VAL A 199 -14.68 4.23 -1.78
C VAL A 199 -13.27 4.19 -1.24
N SER A 200 -12.84 3.06 -0.65
CA SER A 200 -11.49 2.88 -0.13
C SER A 200 -10.87 1.60 -0.69
N LEU A 201 -9.70 1.74 -1.34
CA LEU A 201 -9.04 0.66 -2.07
C LEU A 201 -7.98 -0.02 -1.21
N HIS A 202 -8.09 -1.35 -1.04
CA HIS A 202 -7.21 -2.20 -0.23
C HIS A 202 -6.96 -3.55 -0.91
N THR A 203 -6.94 -3.58 -2.23
CA THR A 203 -6.66 -4.78 -3.04
C THR A 203 -5.26 -4.70 -3.66
N PRO A 204 -4.55 -5.83 -3.88
CA PRO A 204 -3.27 -5.82 -4.58
C PRO A 204 -3.46 -5.48 -6.07
N LEU A 205 -2.40 -4.92 -6.68
CA LEU A 205 -2.32 -4.77 -8.12
C LEU A 205 -2.00 -6.12 -8.76
N GLN A 206 -2.85 -6.55 -9.68
CA GLN A 206 -2.74 -7.78 -10.46
C GLN A 206 -3.33 -7.51 -11.85
N PRO A 207 -3.11 -8.35 -12.87
CA PRO A 207 -3.69 -8.13 -14.20
C PRO A 207 -5.20 -7.91 -14.20
N LYS A 208 -5.93 -8.55 -13.26
CA LYS A 208 -7.39 -8.41 -13.12
C LYS A 208 -7.83 -7.15 -12.36
N THR A 209 -6.91 -6.47 -11.69
CA THR A 209 -7.21 -5.27 -10.89
C THR A 209 -6.50 -4.03 -11.44
N ASP A 210 -5.72 -4.20 -12.52
CA ASP A 210 -5.12 -3.07 -13.23
C ASP A 210 -6.23 -2.18 -13.77
N ARG A 211 -6.16 -0.88 -13.41
CA ARG A 211 -7.16 0.15 -13.74
C ARG A 211 -8.61 -0.28 -13.48
N MET A 212 -8.84 -1.05 -12.40
CA MET A 212 -10.19 -1.51 -12.08
C MET A 212 -11.15 -0.36 -11.73
N ILE A 213 -10.63 0.80 -11.40
CA ILE A 213 -11.36 2.06 -11.26
C ILE A 213 -11.07 2.90 -12.50
N ASP A 214 -11.72 2.54 -13.58
CA ASP A 214 -11.64 3.17 -14.89
C ASP A 214 -12.80 4.16 -15.13
N ALA A 215 -12.92 4.68 -16.36
CA ALA A 215 -13.98 5.61 -16.73
C ALA A 215 -15.40 5.04 -16.52
N GLU A 216 -15.60 3.75 -16.77
CA GLU A 216 -16.89 3.10 -16.56
C GLU A 216 -17.20 2.91 -15.07
N ALA A 217 -16.17 2.61 -14.26
CA ALA A 217 -16.31 2.55 -12.82
C ALA A 217 -16.66 3.92 -12.23
N PHE A 218 -16.02 5.00 -12.70
CA PHE A 218 -16.39 6.37 -12.31
C PHE A 218 -17.81 6.74 -12.76
N ALA A 219 -18.21 6.37 -13.96
CA ALA A 219 -19.59 6.62 -14.44
C ALA A 219 -20.66 5.88 -13.60
N ALA A 220 -20.30 4.76 -12.98
CA ALA A 220 -21.18 4.02 -12.07
C ALA A 220 -21.25 4.63 -10.67
N MET A 221 -20.34 5.54 -10.29
CA MET A 221 -20.36 6.18 -8.98
C MET A 221 -21.49 7.19 -8.86
N ARG A 222 -22.00 7.35 -7.66
CA ARG A 222 -22.90 8.46 -7.38
C ARG A 222 -22.14 9.78 -7.37
N PRO A 223 -22.75 10.90 -7.81
CA PRO A 223 -22.13 12.23 -7.70
C PRO A 223 -21.75 12.55 -6.25
N GLY A 224 -20.58 13.16 -6.06
CA GLY A 224 -20.08 13.55 -4.76
C GLY A 224 -19.36 12.46 -3.97
N THR A 225 -19.02 11.34 -4.59
CA THR A 225 -18.24 10.25 -3.96
C THR A 225 -16.85 10.71 -3.58
N LEU A 226 -16.39 10.30 -2.39
CA LEU A 226 -14.99 10.42 -1.96
C LEU A 226 -14.21 9.15 -2.31
N LEU A 227 -12.97 9.28 -2.76
CA LEU A 227 -12.10 8.15 -3.11
C LEU A 227 -10.81 8.17 -2.29
N VAL A 228 -10.45 7.04 -1.69
CA VAL A 228 -9.17 6.86 -0.98
C VAL A 228 -8.42 5.66 -1.56
N ASN A 229 -7.16 5.88 -1.93
CA ASN A 229 -6.27 4.82 -2.39
C ASN A 229 -4.97 4.81 -1.57
N THR A 230 -4.86 3.84 -0.67
CA THR A 230 -3.65 3.53 0.08
C THR A 230 -3.06 2.17 -0.32
N ALA A 231 -3.44 1.67 -1.50
CA ALA A 231 -3.04 0.35 -1.99
C ALA A 231 -1.98 0.42 -3.10
N ARG A 232 -2.37 0.74 -4.35
CA ARG A 232 -1.46 0.84 -5.51
C ARG A 232 -1.97 1.88 -6.51
N ALA A 233 -1.04 2.63 -7.13
CA ALA A 233 -1.37 3.62 -8.17
C ALA A 233 -2.14 2.98 -9.34
N GLY A 234 -1.66 1.85 -9.86
CA GLY A 234 -2.22 1.16 -11.02
C GLY A 234 -3.64 0.63 -10.86
N LEU A 235 -4.27 0.72 -9.67
CA LEU A 235 -5.68 0.38 -9.49
C LEU A 235 -6.65 1.39 -10.10
N ILE A 236 -6.18 2.62 -10.35
CA ILE A 236 -6.97 3.75 -10.82
C ILE A 236 -6.45 4.19 -12.19
N ASP A 237 -7.36 4.43 -13.12
CA ASP A 237 -7.06 5.27 -14.28
C ASP A 237 -7.04 6.74 -13.83
N GLU A 238 -5.85 7.31 -13.68
CA GLU A 238 -5.67 8.67 -13.17
C GLU A 238 -6.22 9.74 -14.11
N ALA A 239 -6.26 9.50 -15.42
CA ALA A 239 -6.88 10.41 -16.38
C ALA A 239 -8.41 10.42 -16.22
N ALA A 240 -9.00 9.24 -16.06
CA ALA A 240 -10.43 9.11 -15.76
C ALA A 240 -10.79 9.71 -14.39
N LEU A 241 -9.92 9.59 -13.38
CA LEU A 241 -10.11 10.25 -12.08
C LEU A 241 -10.10 11.78 -12.21
N ALA A 242 -9.16 12.33 -12.98
CA ALA A 242 -9.10 13.79 -13.21
C ALA A 242 -10.39 14.30 -13.83
N HIS A 243 -10.91 13.60 -14.85
CA HIS A 243 -12.21 13.89 -15.48
C HIS A 243 -13.37 13.78 -14.47
N ALA A 244 -13.41 12.71 -13.65
CA ALA A 244 -14.47 12.51 -12.65
C ALA A 244 -14.48 13.61 -11.56
N LEU A 245 -13.29 14.11 -11.16
CA LEU A 245 -13.14 15.25 -10.26
C LEU A 245 -13.67 16.54 -10.90
N GLU A 246 -13.34 16.80 -12.17
CA GLU A 246 -13.79 18.00 -12.90
C GLU A 246 -15.32 18.05 -12.99
N HIS A 247 -15.96 16.93 -13.27
CA HIS A 247 -17.42 16.84 -13.43
C HIS A 247 -18.17 16.58 -12.10
N GLY A 248 -17.48 16.55 -10.96
CA GLY A 248 -18.10 16.43 -9.64
C GLY A 248 -18.64 15.02 -9.31
N VAL A 249 -18.37 14.02 -10.12
CA VAL A 249 -18.64 12.61 -9.79
C VAL A 249 -17.83 12.22 -8.57
N VAL A 250 -16.53 12.57 -8.56
CA VAL A 250 -15.67 12.46 -7.38
C VAL A 250 -15.53 13.83 -6.73
N ALA A 251 -15.97 13.97 -5.48
CA ALA A 251 -15.89 15.22 -4.73
C ALA A 251 -14.48 15.49 -4.18
N GLY A 252 -13.66 14.44 -4.03
CA GLY A 252 -12.27 14.54 -3.59
C GLY A 252 -11.60 13.17 -3.59
N ALA A 253 -10.28 13.15 -3.78
CA ALA A 253 -9.47 11.94 -3.79
C ALA A 253 -8.26 12.06 -2.85
N GLY A 254 -8.02 11.03 -2.03
CA GLY A 254 -6.85 10.88 -1.17
C GLY A 254 -5.98 9.73 -1.69
N LEU A 255 -4.79 10.04 -2.18
CA LEU A 255 -3.91 9.11 -2.85
C LEU A 255 -2.58 9.02 -2.11
N ASP A 256 -2.28 7.87 -1.52
CA ASP A 256 -0.98 7.58 -0.91
C ASP A 256 -0.02 6.93 -1.94
N LEU A 257 -0.58 6.37 -3.00
CA LEU A 257 0.11 5.81 -4.17
C LEU A 257 -0.48 6.41 -5.45
N PHE A 258 0.38 6.95 -6.29
CA PHE A 258 0.04 7.60 -7.56
C PHE A 258 1.20 7.50 -8.55
N SER A 259 0.96 7.83 -9.82
CA SER A 259 2.01 7.86 -10.84
C SER A 259 3.04 8.99 -10.58
N PRO A 260 4.29 8.86 -11.05
CA PRO A 260 5.30 9.91 -10.87
C PRO A 260 4.88 11.28 -11.40
N ASP A 261 4.02 11.33 -12.42
CA ASP A 261 3.57 12.56 -13.05
C ASP A 261 2.37 13.21 -12.34
N ALA A 262 1.67 12.47 -11.47
CA ALA A 262 0.46 12.96 -10.80
C ALA A 262 0.67 14.27 -10.03
N PRO A 263 1.78 14.50 -9.29
CA PRO A 263 1.97 15.74 -8.52
C PRO A 263 2.04 17.00 -9.38
N THR A 264 2.55 16.90 -10.59
CA THR A 264 2.70 18.05 -11.52
C THR A 264 1.56 18.14 -12.54
N GLY A 265 0.80 17.05 -12.65
CA GLY A 265 -0.33 16.88 -13.56
C GLY A 265 -1.64 17.49 -13.05
N PRO A 266 -2.76 17.15 -13.72
CA PRO A 266 -4.11 17.61 -13.35
C PRO A 266 -4.50 17.25 -11.91
N LEU A 267 -4.10 16.09 -11.41
CA LEU A 267 -4.41 15.65 -10.04
C LEU A 267 -3.70 16.51 -9.00
N GLY A 268 -2.41 16.79 -9.16
CA GLY A 268 -1.63 17.61 -8.22
C GLY A 268 -2.07 19.07 -8.17
N ARG A 269 -2.65 19.60 -9.26
CA ARG A 269 -3.20 20.96 -9.31
C ARG A 269 -4.62 21.06 -8.76
N ASN A 270 -5.31 19.95 -8.56
CA ASN A 270 -6.69 19.95 -8.09
C ASN A 270 -6.75 20.09 -6.56
N PRO A 271 -7.35 21.18 -6.01
CA PRO A 271 -7.41 21.42 -4.56
C PRO A 271 -8.25 20.39 -3.79
N ARG A 272 -8.98 19.54 -4.50
CA ARG A 272 -9.78 18.42 -3.93
C ARG A 272 -9.00 17.11 -3.88
N VAL A 273 -7.72 17.12 -4.29
CA VAL A 273 -6.82 15.95 -4.21
C VAL A 273 -5.83 16.14 -3.08
N ILE A 274 -5.66 15.11 -2.26
CA ILE A 274 -4.63 15.00 -1.23
C ILE A 274 -3.66 13.92 -1.68
N LEU A 275 -2.40 14.28 -1.85
CA LEU A 275 -1.31 13.36 -2.17
C LEU A 275 -0.43 13.18 -0.93
N THR A 276 -0.12 11.93 -0.58
CA THR A 276 0.83 11.60 0.48
C THR A 276 1.94 10.69 -0.07
N PRO A 277 3.21 10.88 0.33
CA PRO A 277 4.35 10.19 -0.29
C PRO A 277 4.54 8.78 0.28
N HIS A 278 3.56 7.88 0.06
CA HIS A 278 3.55 6.49 0.50
C HIS A 278 3.76 6.35 2.03
N LEU A 279 2.94 7.05 2.81
CA LEU A 279 3.03 7.11 4.27
C LEU A 279 2.33 5.95 4.99
N GLY A 280 1.50 5.17 4.30
CA GLY A 280 0.61 4.19 4.94
C GLY A 280 1.30 3.25 5.92
N GLY A 281 2.52 2.80 5.61
CA GLY A 281 3.28 1.88 6.45
C GLY A 281 4.43 2.51 7.23
N THR A 282 4.50 3.84 7.38
CA THR A 282 5.69 4.55 7.87
C THR A 282 5.59 5.07 9.30
N THR A 283 4.63 4.61 10.10
CA THR A 283 4.65 4.91 11.54
C THR A 283 5.78 4.14 12.23
N GLU A 284 6.32 4.69 13.32
CA GLU A 284 7.40 4.08 14.09
C GLU A 284 7.10 2.63 14.47
N GLU A 285 5.88 2.38 14.95
CA GLU A 285 5.41 1.06 15.35
C GLU A 285 5.28 0.09 14.16
N ALA A 286 4.81 0.57 13.02
CA ALA A 286 4.69 -0.25 11.82
C ALA A 286 6.07 -0.58 11.23
N LEU A 287 6.98 0.40 11.19
CA LEU A 287 8.35 0.19 10.76
C LEU A 287 9.07 -0.84 11.65
N ALA A 288 8.90 -0.75 12.98
CA ALA A 288 9.48 -1.70 13.92
C ALA A 288 8.94 -3.12 13.70
N ARG A 289 7.62 -3.29 13.66
CA ARG A 289 6.99 -4.62 13.45
C ARG A 289 7.38 -5.22 12.10
N THR A 290 7.40 -4.41 11.04
CA THR A 290 7.71 -4.88 9.69
C THR A 290 9.19 -5.27 9.56
N ALA A 291 10.11 -4.50 10.13
CA ALA A 291 11.54 -4.81 10.14
C ALA A 291 11.85 -6.08 10.94
N GLU A 292 11.22 -6.24 12.11
CA GLU A 292 11.35 -7.45 12.93
C GLU A 292 10.82 -8.69 12.19
N ALA A 293 9.64 -8.59 11.54
CA ALA A 293 9.06 -9.68 10.78
C ALA A 293 9.91 -10.06 9.56
N ALA A 294 10.43 -9.08 8.82
CA ALA A 294 11.34 -9.34 7.70
C ALA A 294 12.64 -10.02 8.14
N ALA A 295 13.22 -9.59 9.26
CA ALA A 295 14.40 -10.24 9.83
C ALA A 295 14.11 -11.68 10.28
N LYS A 296 12.95 -11.96 10.88
CA LYS A 296 12.52 -13.31 11.26
C LYS A 296 12.36 -14.22 10.05
N ASN A 297 11.83 -13.72 8.93
CA ASN A 297 11.75 -14.47 7.66
C ASN A 297 13.15 -14.89 7.17
N VAL A 298 14.11 -13.96 7.19
CA VAL A 298 15.51 -14.26 6.83
C VAL A 298 16.10 -15.35 7.73
N ILE A 299 15.88 -15.25 9.05
CA ILE A 299 16.38 -16.22 10.03
C ILE A 299 15.75 -17.60 9.83
N SER A 300 14.45 -17.68 9.55
CA SER A 300 13.75 -18.94 9.29
C SER A 300 14.37 -19.67 8.11
N VAL A 301 14.61 -19.01 6.99
CA VAL A 301 15.23 -19.60 5.81
C VAL A 301 16.69 -19.99 6.09
N LEU A 302 17.44 -19.20 6.87
CA LEU A 302 18.80 -19.55 7.29
C LEU A 302 18.83 -20.86 8.10
N ASN A 303 17.80 -21.09 8.92
CA ASN A 303 17.65 -22.30 9.72
C ASN A 303 17.03 -23.48 8.94
N GLY A 304 16.81 -23.35 7.63
CA GLY A 304 16.26 -24.38 6.77
C GLY A 304 14.73 -24.53 6.88
N THR A 305 14.03 -23.54 7.45
CA THR A 305 12.57 -23.54 7.57
C THR A 305 11.97 -22.54 6.60
N GLU A 306 11.01 -22.98 5.79
CA GLU A 306 10.25 -22.06 4.93
C GLU A 306 9.24 -21.30 5.80
N PRO A 307 9.25 -19.94 5.77
CA PRO A 307 8.29 -19.15 6.52
C PRO A 307 6.87 -19.28 5.97
N ASP A 308 5.85 -19.25 6.83
CA ASP A 308 4.43 -19.22 6.43
C ASP A 308 4.07 -18.00 5.56
N THR A 309 4.94 -16.99 5.56
CA THR A 309 4.83 -15.76 4.77
C THR A 309 5.49 -15.86 3.40
N ALA A 310 6.01 -17.03 3.03
CA ALA A 310 6.59 -17.30 1.72
C ALA A 310 5.52 -17.22 0.63
N LEU A 311 5.87 -16.59 -0.48
CA LEU A 311 4.96 -16.45 -1.62
C LEU A 311 4.96 -17.73 -2.46
N SER A 312 3.77 -18.21 -2.79
CA SER A 312 3.59 -19.18 -3.87
C SER A 312 3.85 -18.48 -5.21
N ILE A 313 5.11 -18.44 -5.64
CA ILE A 313 5.52 -17.68 -6.85
C ILE A 313 4.72 -18.13 -8.09
N LYS A 314 4.31 -19.41 -8.16
CA LYS A 314 3.51 -19.95 -9.28
C LYS A 314 2.18 -19.22 -9.48
N GLU A 315 1.63 -18.59 -8.47
CA GLU A 315 0.38 -17.82 -8.56
C GLU A 315 0.57 -16.45 -9.26
N TYR A 316 1.81 -16.03 -9.48
CA TYR A 316 2.17 -14.72 -10.03
C TYR A 316 2.90 -14.81 -11.38
N LEU A 317 3.11 -16.01 -11.90
CA LEU A 317 3.72 -16.29 -13.22
C LEU A 317 2.65 -16.66 -14.25
#